data_0a77462224bdefbfe645b46847d00059
#
_entry.id   0a77462224bdefbfe645b46847d00059
#
_cell.length_a   1.000
_cell.length_b   1.000
_cell.length_c   1.000
_cell.angle_alpha   90.00
_cell.angle_beta   90.00
_cell.angle_gamma   90.00
#
_symmetry.space_group_name_H-M   'P 1'
#
loop_
_entity.id
_entity.type
_entity.pdbx_description
1 polymer ?
#
loop_
_entity_poly.entity_id
_entity_poly.type
_entity_poly.pdbx_seq_one_letter_code
_entity_poly.pdbx_strand_id
1 'polypeptide(L)'
;MERKNNLTYIPRSLAVLLIVILLCSVFFTGCTADSTQEEVVIGIAWRADTDSEFYTNIVAAVEEAGGKPVLLDQVKADYLTYDSNNTLVDCTDEVGGLTLESANAIKENLWESTNIEEVMQGIDAVIFTGGEDISSSLYSDPEPWHGIEAEIDFNATRDVSDYILMSYCIEKNIAAVGFCRGMQMLAVVSGAKMIQDIPTHFQNLNKEYLY
;
A
#
# COMPACT_ATOMS: atom_id res chain seq x y z
N MET A 1 60.53 14.49 55.90
CA MET A 1 60.16 13.24 55.20
C MET A 1 58.81 13.53 54.44
N GLU A 2 58.98 14.13 53.25
CA GLU A 2 57.82 14.59 52.43
C GLU A 2 57.36 13.45 51.49
N ARG A 3 56.09 13.04 51.60
CA ARG A 3 55.46 12.13 50.65
C ARG A 3 55.05 12.91 49.41
N LYS A 4 55.74 12.70 48.28
CA LYS A 4 55.31 13.16 46.98
C LYS A 4 54.14 12.32 46.52
N ASN A 5 52.92 12.92 46.51
CA ASN A 5 51.75 12.34 45.80
C ASN A 5 51.95 12.46 44.28
N ASN A 6 52.32 11.38 43.62
CA ASN A 6 52.29 11.29 42.18
C ASN A 6 50.83 11.10 41.72
N LEU A 7 50.13 12.21 41.48
CA LEU A 7 48.86 12.17 40.75
C LEU A 7 49.23 11.98 39.27
N THR A 8 48.96 10.79 38.74
CA THR A 8 49.09 10.53 37.32
C THR A 8 48.09 11.37 36.55
N TYR A 9 48.61 12.31 35.75
CA TYR A 9 47.82 13.18 34.90
C TYR A 9 47.22 12.38 33.75
N ILE A 10 45.89 12.14 33.79
CA ILE A 10 45.13 11.53 32.68
C ILE A 10 44.83 12.65 31.67
N PRO A 11 45.31 12.56 30.41
CA PRO A 11 45.03 13.58 29.44
C PRO A 11 43.51 13.67 29.19
N ARG A 12 42.98 14.88 29.09
CA ARG A 12 41.56 15.16 28.94
C ARG A 12 40.89 14.37 27.80
N SER A 13 41.63 14.08 26.73
CA SER A 13 41.18 13.24 25.62
C SER A 13 40.91 11.79 26.04
N LEU A 14 41.71 11.22 26.93
CA LEU A 14 41.52 9.86 27.44
C LEU A 14 40.37 9.76 28.41
N ALA A 15 40.13 10.81 29.22
CA ALA A 15 38.98 10.89 30.12
C ALA A 15 37.68 11.01 29.36
N VAL A 16 37.63 11.79 28.27
CA VAL A 16 36.44 11.89 27.39
C VAL A 16 36.17 10.57 26.68
N LEU A 17 37.19 9.88 26.17
CA LEU A 17 37.04 8.58 25.53
C LEU A 17 36.49 7.51 26.49
N LEU A 18 36.94 7.49 27.74
CA LEU A 18 36.46 6.58 28.78
C LEU A 18 34.99 6.86 29.15
N ILE A 19 34.58 8.14 29.21
CA ILE A 19 33.21 8.52 29.47
C ILE A 19 32.29 8.09 28.31
N VAL A 20 32.72 8.25 27.06
CA VAL A 20 31.97 7.82 25.87
C VAL A 20 31.81 6.29 25.86
N ILE A 21 32.89 5.53 26.16
CA ILE A 21 32.84 4.07 26.24
C ILE A 21 31.91 3.61 27.38
N LEU A 22 31.95 4.30 28.53
CA LEU A 22 31.07 3.98 29.68
C LEU A 22 29.58 4.28 29.34
N LEU A 23 29.32 5.38 28.66
CA LEU A 23 27.94 5.71 28.18
C LEU A 23 27.47 4.71 27.15
N CYS A 24 28.29 4.30 26.21
CA CYS A 24 27.93 3.26 25.23
C CYS A 24 27.67 1.90 25.90
N SER A 25 28.42 1.52 26.95
CA SER A 25 28.20 0.26 27.67
C SER A 25 26.91 0.22 28.47
N VAL A 26 26.41 1.37 28.95
CA VAL A 26 25.12 1.47 29.66
C VAL A 26 23.94 1.31 28.68
N PHE A 27 24.14 1.71 27.41
CA PHE A 27 23.11 1.49 26.39
C PHE A 27 23.07 0.03 25.85
N PHE A 28 24.15 -0.75 26.01
CA PHE A 28 24.20 -2.14 25.54
C PHE A 28 23.81 -3.18 26.59
N THR A 29 23.69 -2.83 27.88
CA THR A 29 23.32 -3.78 28.95
C THR A 29 21.84 -3.75 29.34
N GLY A 30 20.99 -3.10 28.54
CA GLY A 30 19.55 -2.92 28.85
C GLY A 30 18.57 -3.55 27.87
N CYS A 31 18.97 -4.49 27.02
CA CYS A 31 18.03 -5.16 26.09
C CYS A 31 18.20 -6.67 26.12
N THR A 32 17.97 -7.30 27.27
CA THR A 32 17.30 -8.60 27.31
C THR A 32 15.84 -8.32 27.64
N ALA A 33 15.17 -7.60 26.76
CA ALA A 33 13.75 -7.67 26.68
C ALA A 33 13.46 -9.06 26.11
N ASP A 34 12.84 -9.89 26.91
CA ASP A 34 11.97 -10.96 26.46
C ASP A 34 10.81 -10.24 25.75
N SER A 35 11.11 -9.65 24.59
CA SER A 35 10.10 -9.11 23.70
C SER A 35 9.52 -10.35 23.01
N THR A 36 8.37 -10.79 23.48
CA THR A 36 7.39 -11.33 22.55
C THR A 36 7.21 -10.23 21.51
N GLN A 37 8.02 -10.28 20.46
CA GLN A 37 7.88 -9.38 19.33
C GLN A 37 6.50 -9.70 18.78
N GLU A 38 5.52 -8.81 18.99
CA GLU A 38 4.21 -8.98 18.38
C GLU A 38 4.46 -9.16 16.88
N GLU A 39 3.98 -10.25 16.34
CA GLU A 39 4.15 -10.60 14.94
C GLU A 39 3.42 -9.55 14.10
N VAL A 40 4.13 -8.83 13.25
CA VAL A 40 3.55 -7.80 12.38
C VAL A 40 2.66 -8.48 11.33
N VAL A 41 1.39 -8.13 11.31
CA VAL A 41 0.39 -8.70 10.40
C VAL A 41 0.27 -7.84 9.14
N ILE A 42 0.60 -8.44 8.00
CA ILE A 42 0.61 -7.75 6.70
C ILE A 42 -0.57 -8.23 5.87
N GLY A 43 -1.54 -7.33 5.66
CA GLY A 43 -2.64 -7.56 4.72
C GLY A 43 -2.18 -7.51 3.28
N ILE A 44 -2.61 -8.48 2.47
CA ILE A 44 -2.41 -8.47 1.01
C ILE A 44 -3.77 -8.14 0.40
N ALA A 45 -3.87 -7.03 -0.32
CA ALA A 45 -5.12 -6.53 -0.90
C ALA A 45 -5.82 -7.59 -1.75
N TRP A 46 -7.14 -7.60 -1.68
CA TRP A 46 -7.99 -8.61 -2.31
C TRP A 46 -7.82 -8.71 -3.82
N ARG A 47 -7.89 -9.95 -4.31
CA ARG A 47 -8.06 -10.30 -5.72
C ARG A 47 -8.97 -11.52 -5.83
N ALA A 48 -9.68 -11.63 -6.95
CA ALA A 48 -10.47 -12.82 -7.24
C ALA A 48 -9.61 -14.07 -7.51
N ASP A 49 -8.40 -13.87 -8.06
CA ASP A 49 -7.41 -14.92 -8.34
C ASP A 49 -6.31 -14.93 -7.29
N THR A 50 -6.42 -15.82 -6.32
CA THR A 50 -5.43 -16.02 -5.24
C THR A 50 -4.46 -17.17 -5.49
N ASP A 51 -4.66 -17.96 -6.54
CA ASP A 51 -3.83 -19.14 -6.87
C ASP A 51 -2.62 -18.78 -7.74
N SER A 52 -2.46 -17.50 -8.10
CA SER A 52 -1.36 -17.06 -8.94
C SER A 52 0.00 -17.21 -8.26
N GLU A 53 1.03 -17.55 -9.03
CA GLU A 53 2.42 -17.58 -8.58
C GLU A 53 2.85 -16.25 -7.94
N PHE A 54 2.28 -15.14 -8.42
CA PHE A 54 2.53 -13.81 -7.88
C PHE A 54 2.09 -13.66 -6.42
N TYR A 55 0.91 -14.18 -6.06
CA TYR A 55 0.44 -14.18 -4.66
C TYR A 55 1.31 -15.06 -3.78
N THR A 56 1.63 -16.25 -4.26
CA THR A 56 2.51 -17.18 -3.55
C THR A 56 3.86 -16.54 -3.24
N ASN A 57 4.44 -15.81 -4.20
CA ASN A 57 5.71 -15.12 -4.00
C ASN A 57 5.62 -13.95 -3.00
N ILE A 58 4.51 -13.21 -2.97
CA ILE A 58 4.30 -12.14 -1.98
C ILE A 58 4.14 -12.72 -0.59
N VAL A 59 3.34 -13.77 -0.42
CA VAL A 59 3.17 -14.46 0.85
C VAL A 59 4.52 -14.93 1.37
N ALA A 60 5.30 -15.62 0.54
CA ALA A 60 6.63 -16.11 0.91
C ALA A 60 7.59 -14.96 1.29
N ALA A 61 7.54 -13.84 0.57
CA ALA A 61 8.38 -12.68 0.87
C ALA A 61 8.03 -12.04 2.22
N VAL A 62 6.76 -11.96 2.57
CA VAL A 62 6.30 -11.47 3.89
C VAL A 62 6.76 -12.39 5.01
N GLU A 63 6.62 -13.72 4.84
CA GLU A 63 7.07 -14.70 5.81
C GLU A 63 8.60 -14.68 5.99
N GLU A 64 9.35 -14.59 4.90
CA GLU A 64 10.82 -14.49 4.93
C GLU A 64 11.28 -13.21 5.66
N ALA A 65 10.52 -12.12 5.54
CA ALA A 65 10.76 -10.88 6.27
C ALA A 65 10.36 -10.95 7.76
N GLY A 66 9.75 -12.06 8.21
CA GLY A 66 9.32 -12.26 9.60
C GLY A 66 7.95 -11.66 9.92
N GLY A 67 7.15 -11.32 8.91
CA GLY A 67 5.76 -10.89 9.06
C GLY A 67 4.77 -12.03 8.87
N LYS A 68 3.54 -11.81 9.28
CA LYS A 68 2.41 -12.74 9.07
C LYS A 68 1.56 -12.23 7.91
N PRO A 69 1.54 -12.91 6.75
CA PRO A 69 0.68 -12.53 5.64
C PRO A 69 -0.77 -12.92 5.89
N VAL A 70 -1.69 -12.04 5.55
CA VAL A 70 -3.14 -12.27 5.56
C VAL A 70 -3.70 -11.81 4.23
N LEU A 71 -4.33 -12.71 3.47
CA LEU A 71 -5.09 -12.34 2.29
C LEU A 71 -6.36 -11.64 2.75
N LEU A 72 -6.51 -10.36 2.42
CA LEU A 72 -7.67 -9.59 2.83
C LEU A 72 -8.92 -10.00 2.05
N ASP A 73 -10.06 -9.96 2.72
CA ASP A 73 -11.35 -10.07 2.06
C ASP A 73 -11.63 -8.84 1.20
N GLN A 74 -12.57 -8.99 0.27
CA GLN A 74 -13.03 -7.88 -0.56
C GLN A 74 -13.65 -6.78 0.29
N VAL A 75 -13.17 -5.54 0.12
CA VAL A 75 -13.88 -4.38 0.66
C VAL A 75 -15.09 -4.09 -0.21
N LYS A 76 -16.26 -4.02 0.41
CA LYS A 76 -17.55 -3.75 -0.22
C LYS A 76 -18.22 -2.54 0.39
N ALA A 77 -18.90 -1.78 -0.45
CA ALA A 77 -19.70 -0.63 -0.05
C ALA A 77 -21.19 -0.96 -0.08
N ASP A 78 -21.91 -0.68 1.01
CA ASP A 78 -23.33 -1.00 1.14
C ASP A 78 -24.23 -0.21 0.17
N TYR A 79 -23.71 0.90 -0.36
CA TYR A 79 -24.40 1.74 -1.35
C TYR A 79 -24.19 1.28 -2.81
N LEU A 80 -23.45 0.17 -3.04
CA LEU A 80 -23.28 -0.47 -4.35
C LEU A 80 -23.93 -1.85 -4.34
N THR A 81 -24.30 -2.33 -5.54
CA THR A 81 -24.97 -3.63 -5.69
C THR A 81 -23.97 -4.70 -6.12
N TYR A 82 -24.04 -5.86 -5.48
CA TYR A 82 -23.20 -7.03 -5.79
C TYR A 82 -24.08 -8.25 -6.05
N ASP A 83 -23.61 -9.12 -6.94
CA ASP A 83 -24.24 -10.42 -7.19
C ASP A 83 -23.85 -11.47 -6.11
N SER A 84 -24.33 -12.70 -6.30
CA SER A 84 -24.02 -13.82 -5.39
C SER A 84 -22.55 -14.21 -5.34
N ASN A 85 -21.73 -13.76 -6.28
CA ASN A 85 -20.28 -13.98 -6.35
C ASN A 85 -19.50 -12.77 -5.82
N ASN A 86 -20.17 -11.78 -5.24
CA ASN A 86 -19.60 -10.51 -4.81
C ASN A 86 -19.02 -9.66 -5.96
N THR A 87 -19.48 -9.86 -7.18
CA THR A 87 -19.12 -9.02 -8.33
C THR A 87 -20.09 -7.84 -8.42
N LEU A 88 -19.57 -6.65 -8.75
CA LEU A 88 -20.40 -5.45 -8.95
C LEU A 88 -21.41 -5.65 -10.07
N VAL A 89 -22.66 -5.18 -9.86
CA VAL A 89 -23.77 -5.23 -10.81
C VAL A 89 -24.23 -3.81 -11.09
N ASP A 90 -24.54 -3.52 -12.36
CA ASP A 90 -25.07 -2.22 -12.80
C ASP A 90 -24.16 -1.01 -12.48
N CYS A 91 -22.88 -1.27 -12.23
CA CYS A 91 -21.88 -0.26 -11.87
C CYS A 91 -20.73 -0.13 -12.90
N THR A 92 -20.82 -0.85 -14.04
CA THR A 92 -19.78 -0.84 -15.09
C THR A 92 -20.26 -0.14 -16.36
N ASP A 93 -19.31 0.50 -17.04
CA ASP A 93 -19.53 1.08 -18.37
C ASP A 93 -19.40 0.02 -19.50
N GLU A 94 -19.46 0.47 -20.75
CA GLU A 94 -19.42 -0.40 -21.93
C GLU A 94 -18.09 -1.15 -22.10
N VAL A 95 -17.00 -0.65 -21.50
CA VAL A 95 -15.67 -1.26 -21.55
C VAL A 95 -15.32 -2.04 -20.28
N GLY A 96 -16.26 -2.20 -19.36
CA GLY A 96 -16.07 -2.96 -18.11
C GLY A 96 -15.42 -2.15 -16.98
N GLY A 97 -15.12 -0.87 -17.20
CA GLY A 97 -14.66 0.04 -16.16
C GLY A 97 -15.81 0.48 -15.24
N LEU A 98 -15.47 1.04 -14.10
CA LEU A 98 -16.44 1.59 -13.17
C LEU A 98 -17.14 2.82 -13.78
N THR A 99 -18.49 2.88 -13.67
CA THR A 99 -19.24 4.05 -14.14
C THR A 99 -18.83 5.32 -13.38
N LEU A 100 -18.97 6.48 -14.01
CA LEU A 100 -18.68 7.76 -13.35
C LEU A 100 -19.57 8.00 -12.12
N GLU A 101 -20.82 7.58 -12.16
CA GLU A 101 -21.76 7.67 -11.03
C GLU A 101 -21.23 6.87 -9.83
N SER A 102 -20.88 5.61 -10.04
CA SER A 102 -20.34 4.75 -8.99
C SER A 102 -18.97 5.25 -8.48
N ALA A 103 -18.12 5.73 -9.37
CA ALA A 103 -16.84 6.33 -8.98
C ALA A 103 -17.02 7.57 -8.09
N ASN A 104 -17.98 8.43 -8.41
CA ASN A 104 -18.30 9.60 -7.59
C ASN A 104 -18.86 9.19 -6.23
N ALA A 105 -19.77 8.21 -6.20
CA ALA A 105 -20.32 7.69 -4.94
C ALA A 105 -19.19 7.18 -4.01
N ILE A 106 -18.19 6.47 -4.55
CA ILE A 106 -17.03 5.98 -3.79
C ILE A 106 -16.18 7.15 -3.29
N LYS A 107 -15.89 8.15 -4.14
CA LYS A 107 -15.10 9.32 -3.77
C LYS A 107 -15.77 10.17 -2.69
N GLU A 108 -17.09 10.24 -2.70
CA GLU A 108 -17.89 11.01 -1.74
C GLU A 108 -18.01 10.30 -0.38
N ASN A 109 -18.22 8.98 -0.40
CA ASN A 109 -18.46 8.20 0.82
C ASN A 109 -17.19 7.58 1.42
N LEU A 110 -16.14 7.39 0.60
CA LEU A 110 -14.87 6.76 0.99
C LEU A 110 -15.12 5.40 1.66
N TRP A 111 -14.77 5.26 2.95
CA TRP A 111 -14.98 4.05 3.74
C TRP A 111 -16.27 4.04 4.56
N GLU A 112 -17.10 5.08 4.50
CA GLU A 112 -18.40 5.10 5.19
C GLU A 112 -19.34 4.07 4.59
N SER A 113 -20.11 3.37 5.43
CA SER A 113 -21.00 2.30 5.02
C SER A 113 -20.33 1.21 4.18
N THR A 114 -19.20 0.71 4.68
CA THR A 114 -18.40 -0.39 4.10
C THR A 114 -18.04 -1.40 5.16
N ASN A 115 -17.54 -2.57 4.75
CA ASN A 115 -17.00 -3.59 5.66
C ASN A 115 -15.52 -3.40 6.02
N ILE A 116 -14.93 -2.23 5.76
CA ILE A 116 -13.48 -1.99 5.89
C ILE A 116 -12.94 -2.24 7.28
N GLU A 117 -13.68 -1.87 8.33
CA GLU A 117 -13.25 -2.06 9.73
C GLU A 117 -13.12 -3.56 10.07
N GLU A 118 -13.98 -4.41 9.50
CA GLU A 118 -13.90 -5.86 9.64
C GLU A 118 -12.69 -6.42 8.88
N VAL A 119 -12.51 -6.01 7.62
CA VAL A 119 -11.39 -6.43 6.76
C VAL A 119 -10.04 -6.06 7.36
N MET A 120 -9.95 -4.91 7.98
CA MET A 120 -8.70 -4.37 8.54
C MET A 120 -8.45 -4.75 10.00
N GLN A 121 -9.31 -5.58 10.60
CA GLN A 121 -9.15 -5.96 12.01
C GLN A 121 -7.83 -6.72 12.24
N GLY A 122 -6.95 -6.12 13.05
CA GLY A 122 -5.65 -6.71 13.42
C GLY A 122 -4.61 -6.68 12.29
N ILE A 123 -4.77 -5.82 11.29
CA ILE A 123 -3.81 -5.60 10.21
C ILE A 123 -2.94 -4.38 10.51
N ASP A 124 -1.63 -4.53 10.48
CA ASP A 124 -0.64 -3.49 10.78
C ASP A 124 -0.20 -2.70 9.53
N ALA A 125 -0.15 -3.37 8.38
CA ALA A 125 0.23 -2.76 7.10
C ALA A 125 -0.40 -3.50 5.92
N VAL A 126 -0.45 -2.88 4.73
CA VAL A 126 -1.09 -3.45 3.55
C VAL A 126 -0.16 -3.45 2.33
N ILE A 127 -0.17 -4.56 1.59
CA ILE A 127 0.47 -4.68 0.27
C ILE A 127 -0.63 -4.67 -0.80
N PHE A 128 -0.56 -3.68 -1.70
CA PHE A 128 -1.38 -3.62 -2.91
C PHE A 128 -0.62 -4.21 -4.09
N THR A 129 -1.22 -5.18 -4.73
CA THR A 129 -0.57 -5.96 -5.80
C THR A 129 -0.75 -5.34 -7.17
N GLY A 130 0.01 -5.81 -8.16
CA GLY A 130 -0.20 -5.50 -9.56
C GLY A 130 -1.49 -6.11 -10.11
N GLY A 131 -1.78 -5.88 -11.37
CA GLY A 131 -2.94 -6.46 -12.08
C GLY A 131 -3.53 -5.52 -13.11
N GLU A 132 -4.81 -5.62 -13.30
CA GLU A 132 -5.66 -4.96 -14.29
C GLU A 132 -5.55 -3.42 -14.21
N ASP A 133 -5.93 -2.71 -15.25
CA ASP A 133 -5.94 -1.25 -15.27
C ASP A 133 -7.03 -0.67 -14.34
N ILE A 134 -6.77 0.53 -13.84
CA ILE A 134 -7.72 1.24 -12.99
C ILE A 134 -8.70 2.01 -13.87
N SER A 135 -10.00 1.88 -13.60
CA SER A 135 -11.07 2.62 -14.27
C SER A 135 -10.79 4.12 -14.31
N SER A 136 -10.80 4.70 -15.50
CA SER A 136 -10.50 6.13 -15.70
C SER A 136 -11.49 7.06 -15.01
N SER A 137 -12.69 6.59 -14.69
CA SER A 137 -13.69 7.31 -13.88
C SER A 137 -13.21 7.67 -12.47
N LEU A 138 -12.22 6.93 -11.94
CA LEU A 138 -11.60 7.19 -10.64
C LEU A 138 -10.53 8.29 -10.69
N TYR A 139 -10.03 8.68 -11.86
CA TYR A 139 -9.01 9.72 -11.99
C TYR A 139 -9.55 11.10 -11.55
N SER A 140 -8.66 12.02 -11.24
CA SER A 140 -9.05 13.40 -10.87
C SER A 140 -9.73 14.17 -12.02
N ASP A 141 -9.44 13.79 -13.25
CA ASP A 141 -10.01 14.32 -14.50
C ASP A 141 -10.45 13.12 -15.33
N PRO A 142 -11.67 12.57 -15.06
CA PRO A 142 -12.13 11.36 -15.71
C PRO A 142 -12.45 11.62 -17.19
N GLU A 143 -11.92 10.75 -18.05
CA GLU A 143 -12.18 10.75 -19.49
C GLU A 143 -12.58 9.33 -19.92
N PRO A 144 -13.43 9.18 -20.95
CA PRO A 144 -13.69 7.86 -21.54
C PRO A 144 -12.38 7.19 -21.98
N TRP A 145 -12.37 5.86 -22.05
CA TRP A 145 -11.21 5.16 -22.61
C TRP A 145 -10.92 5.61 -24.04
N HIS A 146 -9.66 5.93 -24.30
CA HIS A 146 -9.20 6.39 -25.62
C HIS A 146 -7.89 5.69 -26.06
N GLY A 147 -7.50 4.63 -25.37
CA GLY A 147 -6.39 3.76 -25.76
C GLY A 147 -6.82 2.70 -26.77
N ILE A 148 -5.98 1.70 -26.94
CA ILE A 148 -6.22 0.57 -27.86
C ILE A 148 -7.30 -0.35 -27.26
N GLU A 149 -8.37 -0.63 -28.02
CA GLU A 149 -9.49 -1.48 -27.57
C GLU A 149 -9.02 -2.88 -27.12
N ALA A 150 -8.03 -3.45 -27.78
CA ALA A 150 -7.47 -4.77 -27.44
C ALA A 150 -6.68 -4.78 -26.11
N GLU A 151 -6.39 -3.63 -25.53
CA GLU A 151 -5.65 -3.48 -24.28
C GLU A 151 -6.57 -3.12 -23.10
N ILE A 152 -7.89 -3.13 -23.32
CA ILE A 152 -8.87 -2.91 -22.25
C ILE A 152 -8.80 -4.09 -21.28
N ASP A 153 -8.45 -3.80 -20.02
CA ASP A 153 -8.35 -4.78 -18.94
C ASP A 153 -8.77 -4.12 -17.61
N PHE A 154 -10.07 -3.86 -17.45
CA PHE A 154 -10.61 -3.25 -16.23
C PHE A 154 -11.24 -4.29 -15.32
N ASN A 155 -11.14 -4.04 -14.01
CA ASN A 155 -11.84 -4.81 -12.99
C ASN A 155 -12.51 -3.85 -11.99
N ALA A 156 -13.72 -3.41 -12.32
CA ALA A 156 -14.47 -2.45 -11.51
C ALA A 156 -14.70 -2.92 -10.06
N THR A 157 -14.90 -4.22 -9.86
CA THR A 157 -15.07 -4.80 -8.51
C THR A 157 -13.82 -4.62 -7.65
N ARG A 158 -12.67 -4.87 -8.24
CA ARG A 158 -11.38 -4.66 -7.59
C ARG A 158 -11.07 -3.17 -7.41
N ASP A 159 -11.48 -2.32 -8.34
CA ASP A 159 -11.32 -0.88 -8.24
C ASP A 159 -11.99 -0.31 -6.99
N VAL A 160 -13.23 -0.73 -6.72
CA VAL A 160 -13.96 -0.36 -5.50
C VAL A 160 -13.19 -0.79 -4.26
N SER A 161 -12.80 -2.06 -4.21
CA SER A 161 -12.11 -2.63 -3.05
C SER A 161 -10.76 -1.92 -2.79
N ASP A 162 -9.93 -1.77 -3.82
CA ASP A 162 -8.61 -1.17 -3.69
C ASP A 162 -8.68 0.35 -3.40
N TYR A 163 -9.65 1.07 -4.00
CA TYR A 163 -9.81 2.51 -3.76
C TYR A 163 -10.20 2.80 -2.30
N ILE A 164 -11.19 2.08 -1.78
CA ILE A 164 -11.65 2.26 -0.40
C ILE A 164 -10.53 1.86 0.58
N LEU A 165 -9.88 0.72 0.36
CA LEU A 165 -8.80 0.23 1.21
C LEU A 165 -7.60 1.19 1.22
N MET A 166 -7.20 1.71 0.05
CA MET A 166 -6.09 2.68 -0.04
C MET A 166 -6.45 4.00 0.64
N SER A 167 -7.67 4.50 0.44
CA SER A 167 -8.18 5.71 1.10
C SER A 167 -8.15 5.55 2.62
N TYR A 168 -8.58 4.39 3.12
CA TYR A 168 -8.57 4.06 4.54
C TYR A 168 -7.14 4.02 5.11
N CYS A 169 -6.21 3.37 4.40
CA CYS A 169 -4.82 3.30 4.82
C CYS A 169 -4.19 4.71 4.94
N ILE A 170 -4.44 5.58 3.97
CA ILE A 170 -3.93 6.97 3.99
C ILE A 170 -4.52 7.74 5.18
N GLU A 171 -5.83 7.72 5.36
CA GLU A 171 -6.49 8.49 6.43
C GLU A 171 -6.14 7.99 7.82
N LYS A 172 -6.06 6.67 8.00
CA LYS A 172 -5.70 6.06 9.28
C LYS A 172 -4.20 6.00 9.52
N ASN A 173 -3.39 6.50 8.57
CA ASN A 173 -1.94 6.46 8.62
C ASN A 173 -1.38 5.03 8.79
N ILE A 174 -2.00 4.06 8.12
CA ILE A 174 -1.56 2.67 8.07
C ILE A 174 -0.51 2.55 6.96
N ALA A 175 0.60 1.88 7.25
CA ALA A 175 1.66 1.67 6.27
C ALA A 175 1.14 0.88 5.06
N ALA A 176 1.44 1.35 3.85
CA ALA A 176 1.02 0.69 2.62
C ALA A 176 2.14 0.67 1.58
N VAL A 177 2.25 -0.43 0.85
CA VAL A 177 3.17 -0.59 -0.29
C VAL A 177 2.36 -0.97 -1.52
N GLY A 178 2.56 -0.25 -2.63
CA GLY A 178 1.89 -0.51 -3.90
C GLY A 178 2.86 -0.96 -4.98
N PHE A 179 2.56 -2.09 -5.63
CA PHE A 179 3.29 -2.59 -6.80
C PHE A 179 2.44 -2.39 -8.05
N CYS A 180 3.04 -1.82 -9.13
CA CYS A 180 2.38 -1.62 -10.43
C CYS A 180 1.01 -0.93 -10.24
N ARG A 181 -0.11 -1.65 -10.44
CA ARG A 181 -1.47 -1.15 -10.18
C ARG A 181 -1.62 -0.54 -8.78
N GLY A 182 -1.05 -1.13 -7.73
CA GLY A 182 -1.12 -0.58 -6.37
C GLY A 182 -0.47 0.80 -6.24
N MET A 183 0.63 1.05 -6.95
CA MET A 183 1.25 2.38 -7.04
C MET A 183 0.34 3.37 -7.80
N GLN A 184 -0.31 2.91 -8.88
CA GLN A 184 -1.27 3.70 -9.63
C GLN A 184 -2.49 4.05 -8.76
N MET A 185 -3.01 3.10 -7.99
CA MET A 185 -4.14 3.33 -7.08
C MET A 185 -3.78 4.38 -6.01
N LEU A 186 -2.58 4.33 -5.44
CA LEU A 186 -2.10 5.37 -4.53
C LEU A 186 -2.11 6.76 -5.18
N ALA A 187 -1.64 6.86 -6.43
CA ALA A 187 -1.66 8.11 -7.19
C ALA A 187 -3.09 8.60 -7.43
N VAL A 188 -3.99 7.71 -7.84
CA VAL A 188 -5.41 8.03 -8.11
C VAL A 188 -6.13 8.52 -6.85
N VAL A 189 -6.00 7.80 -5.72
CA VAL A 189 -6.58 8.20 -4.43
C VAL A 189 -6.01 9.53 -3.95
N SER A 190 -4.74 9.82 -4.27
CA SER A 190 -4.09 11.11 -3.98
C SER A 190 -4.49 12.22 -4.94
N GLY A 191 -5.43 12.00 -5.86
CA GLY A 191 -5.96 12.99 -6.79
C GLY A 191 -5.15 13.16 -8.07
N ALA A 192 -4.37 12.18 -8.49
CA ALA A 192 -3.64 12.24 -9.73
C ALA A 192 -4.54 12.01 -10.95
N LYS A 193 -4.18 12.66 -12.07
CA LYS A 193 -4.64 12.29 -13.41
C LYS A 193 -3.65 11.29 -14.00
N MET A 194 -4.13 10.13 -14.40
CA MET A 194 -3.32 9.12 -15.04
C MET A 194 -3.34 9.25 -16.57
N ILE A 195 -2.30 8.81 -17.22
CA ILE A 195 -2.30 8.56 -18.67
C ILE A 195 -2.86 7.15 -18.86
N GLN A 196 -3.99 7.04 -19.56
CA GLN A 196 -4.69 5.77 -19.76
C GLN A 196 -3.85 4.79 -20.58
N ASP A 197 -3.30 5.25 -21.71
CA ASP A 197 -2.45 4.49 -22.62
C ASP A 197 -1.25 5.34 -23.05
N ILE A 198 -0.06 4.93 -22.66
CA ILE A 198 1.16 5.68 -22.89
C ILE A 198 1.49 5.78 -24.39
N PRO A 199 1.44 4.70 -25.21
CA PRO A 199 1.67 4.79 -26.65
C PRO A 199 0.75 5.76 -27.34
N THR A 200 -0.56 5.70 -27.11
CA THR A 200 -1.55 6.61 -27.68
C THR A 200 -1.31 8.06 -27.27
N HIS A 201 -0.96 8.28 -25.99
CA HIS A 201 -0.62 9.60 -25.50
C HIS A 201 0.55 10.23 -26.26
N PHE A 202 1.64 9.48 -26.49
CA PHE A 202 2.80 9.97 -27.23
C PHE A 202 2.49 10.18 -28.72
N GLN A 203 1.68 9.32 -29.35
CA GLN A 203 1.20 9.50 -30.72
C GLN A 203 0.41 10.80 -30.87
N ASN A 204 -0.50 11.09 -29.94
CA ASN A 204 -1.29 12.33 -29.94
C ASN A 204 -0.42 13.58 -29.77
N LEU A 205 0.73 13.45 -29.12
CA LEU A 205 1.72 14.53 -29.00
C LEU A 205 2.66 14.61 -30.20
N ASN A 206 2.52 13.77 -31.24
CA ASN A 206 3.45 13.60 -32.35
C ASN A 206 4.90 13.36 -31.85
N LYS A 207 5.06 12.57 -30.81
CA LYS A 207 6.35 12.17 -30.25
C LYS A 207 6.53 10.67 -30.39
N GLU A 208 7.77 10.26 -30.58
CA GLU A 208 8.13 8.84 -30.54
C GLU A 208 8.20 8.38 -29.07
N TYR A 209 7.56 7.25 -28.77
CA TYR A 209 7.68 6.58 -27.49
C TYR A 209 8.79 5.50 -27.63
N LEU A 210 9.88 5.70 -26.89
CA LEU A 210 11.00 4.76 -26.85
C LEU A 210 10.88 3.96 -25.55
N TYR A 211 10.83 2.62 -25.69
CA TYR A 211 10.85 1.69 -24.55
C TYR A 211 12.23 1.62 -23.91
#